data_4107eb1831798d2d97e849240f8e3dd9
#
_entry.id   4107eb1831798d2d97e849240f8e3dd9
#
_cell.length_a   1.000
_cell.length_b   1.000
_cell.length_c   1.000
_cell.angle_alpha   90.00
_cell.angle_beta   90.00
_cell.angle_gamma   90.00
#
_symmetry.space_group_name_H-M   'P 1'
#
loop_
_entity.id
_entity.type
_entity.pdbx_description
1 polymer ?
#
loop_
_entity_poly.entity_id
_entity_poly.type
_entity_poly.pdbx_seq_one_letter_code
_entity_poly.pdbx_strand_id
1 'polypeptide(L)'
;HTLVARLTNHSDPVHKVTIIPRGQALGYTLQLPLEDKFLTSKSELLDKLCILLAGRAAEEIVFGEITSGASDDLNKTMAYARKMVVELGMSEKLGPIALPNGDDGEVFLGRDLSRHKTYSEELARTIDEEILDLIKSSYARAKEIISSHRVAFDKLVETLLAKEVVDAKEIDEILGLKPVAKEDASPKPAEQEPV
;
A
#
# COMPACT_ATOMS: atom_id res chain seq x y z
N HIS A 1 9.71 -1.00 1.93
CA HIS A 1 8.33 -1.23 2.35
C HIS A 1 8.18 -1.17 3.87
N THR A 2 8.97 -1.92 4.63
CA THR A 2 8.94 -1.97 6.10
C THR A 2 9.16 -0.59 6.74
N LEU A 3 10.19 0.14 6.27
CA LEU A 3 10.50 1.48 6.77
C LEU A 3 9.32 2.44 6.56
N VAL A 4 8.80 2.51 5.34
CA VAL A 4 7.69 3.41 5.01
C VAL A 4 6.42 3.01 5.76
N ALA A 5 6.11 1.72 5.86
CA ALA A 5 4.97 1.23 6.63
C ALA A 5 5.05 1.62 8.12
N ARG A 6 6.24 1.58 8.73
CA ARG A 6 6.41 1.95 10.14
C ARG A 6 6.39 3.47 10.38
N LEU A 7 6.65 4.27 9.36
CA LEU A 7 6.70 5.74 9.45
C LEU A 7 5.45 6.42 8.92
N THR A 8 4.52 5.69 8.33
CA THR A 8 3.18 6.18 7.97
C THR A 8 2.20 5.96 9.12
N ASN A 9 1.21 6.87 9.25
CA ASN A 9 0.35 6.91 10.43
C ASN A 9 -0.85 5.96 10.37
N HIS A 10 -1.26 5.53 9.16
CA HIS A 10 -2.50 4.78 8.95
C HIS A 10 -2.25 3.39 8.35
N SER A 11 -1.00 2.93 8.37
CA SER A 11 -0.66 1.59 7.91
C SER A 11 -0.93 0.55 8.99
N ASP A 12 -1.20 -0.68 8.54
CA ASP A 12 -1.26 -1.82 9.46
C ASP A 12 0.10 -2.07 10.10
N PRO A 13 0.15 -2.53 11.36
CA PRO A 13 1.40 -2.79 12.05
C PRO A 13 2.28 -3.80 11.32
N VAL A 14 3.57 -3.51 11.26
CA VAL A 14 4.57 -4.44 10.77
C VAL A 14 4.95 -5.38 11.90
N HIS A 15 4.73 -6.69 11.72
CA HIS A 15 5.10 -7.72 12.68
C HIS A 15 6.50 -8.28 12.47
N LYS A 16 6.90 -8.44 11.22
CA LYS A 16 8.24 -8.88 10.84
C LYS A 16 8.53 -8.60 9.37
N VAL A 17 9.80 -8.55 9.06
CA VAL A 17 10.30 -8.55 7.68
C VAL A 17 11.30 -9.68 7.51
N THR A 18 11.33 -10.30 6.33
CA THR A 18 12.27 -11.39 6.02
C THR A 18 12.69 -11.33 4.56
N ILE A 19 13.94 -11.72 4.32
CA ILE A 19 14.52 -11.93 3.00
C ILE A 19 14.62 -13.42 2.63
N ILE A 20 14.06 -14.31 3.46
CA ILE A 20 13.99 -15.74 3.14
C ILE A 20 12.94 -15.95 2.04
N PRO A 21 13.32 -16.52 0.89
CA PRO A 21 12.39 -16.74 -0.20
C PRO A 21 11.24 -17.69 0.17
N ARG A 22 10.02 -17.38 -0.30
CA ARG A 22 8.86 -18.26 -0.22
C ARG A 22 8.10 -18.27 -1.55
N GLY A 23 8.09 -19.41 -2.21
CA GLY A 23 7.49 -19.53 -3.55
C GLY A 23 8.20 -18.61 -4.55
N GLN A 24 7.47 -17.69 -5.15
CA GLN A 24 8.01 -16.72 -6.11
C GLN A 24 8.47 -15.40 -5.43
N ALA A 25 8.18 -15.21 -4.15
CA ALA A 25 8.60 -14.02 -3.41
C ALA A 25 10.02 -14.20 -2.86
N LEU A 26 10.89 -13.23 -3.12
CA LEU A 26 12.27 -13.21 -2.63
C LEU A 26 12.38 -12.76 -1.16
N GLY A 27 11.28 -12.33 -0.57
CA GLY A 27 11.13 -11.90 0.81
C GLY A 27 9.73 -11.31 1.01
N TYR A 28 9.38 -10.96 2.25
CA TYR A 28 8.11 -10.29 2.53
C TYR A 28 8.14 -9.48 3.82
N THR A 29 7.30 -8.45 3.88
CA THR A 29 6.94 -7.74 5.09
C THR A 29 5.57 -8.22 5.55
N LEU A 30 5.49 -8.75 6.77
CA LEU A 30 4.22 -9.19 7.36
C LEU A 30 3.56 -8.00 8.05
N GLN A 31 2.46 -7.55 7.51
CA GLN A 31 1.56 -6.57 8.10
C GLN A 31 0.22 -7.26 8.39
N LEU A 32 -0.29 -7.11 9.59
CA LEU A 32 -1.58 -7.67 9.99
C LEU A 32 -2.39 -6.54 10.64
N PRO A 33 -3.65 -6.36 10.24
CA PRO A 33 -4.54 -5.41 10.90
C PRO A 33 -4.75 -5.82 12.35
N LEU A 34 -4.87 -4.83 13.25
CA LEU A 34 -5.19 -5.06 14.66
C LEU A 34 -6.66 -5.43 14.87
N GLU A 35 -7.53 -4.93 13.99
CA GLU A 35 -8.97 -5.15 14.02
C GLU A 35 -9.50 -5.36 12.60
N ASP A 36 -10.64 -6.02 12.48
CA ASP A 36 -11.36 -6.14 11.21
C ASP A 36 -11.89 -4.76 10.79
N LYS A 37 -11.30 -4.21 9.73
CA LYS A 37 -11.71 -2.89 9.20
C LYS A 37 -12.76 -3.05 8.11
N PHE A 38 -13.95 -2.54 8.36
CA PHE A 38 -15.03 -2.48 7.36
C PHE A 38 -14.94 -1.26 6.43
N LEU A 39 -14.26 -0.21 6.87
CA LEU A 39 -14.11 1.04 6.12
C LEU A 39 -12.64 1.39 5.99
N THR A 40 -12.25 1.92 4.84
CA THR A 40 -10.89 2.40 4.57
C THR A 40 -10.95 3.89 4.24
N SER A 41 -10.19 4.70 4.95
CA SER A 41 -10.12 6.15 4.73
C SER A 41 -9.23 6.52 3.52
N LYS A 42 -9.38 7.75 3.00
CA LYS A 42 -8.49 8.31 1.98
C LYS A 42 -7.03 8.30 2.44
N SER A 43 -6.78 8.64 3.70
CA SER A 43 -5.43 8.67 4.29
C SER A 43 -4.79 7.29 4.34
N GLU A 44 -5.54 6.25 4.69
CA GLU A 44 -5.06 4.85 4.66
C GLU A 44 -4.68 4.40 3.25
N LEU A 45 -5.50 4.76 2.25
CA LEU A 45 -5.19 4.43 0.85
C LEU A 45 -3.97 5.17 0.34
N LEU A 46 -3.78 6.45 0.70
CA LEU A 46 -2.58 7.21 0.35
C LEU A 46 -1.32 6.61 1.00
N ASP A 47 -1.39 6.20 2.27
CA ASP A 47 -0.30 5.51 2.94
C ASP A 47 -0.01 4.17 2.26
N LYS A 48 -1.04 3.43 1.84
CA LYS A 48 -0.89 2.17 1.11
C LYS A 48 -0.21 2.35 -0.25
N LEU A 49 -0.57 3.39 -1.01
CA LEU A 49 0.13 3.75 -2.26
C LEU A 49 1.61 4.04 -2.00
N CYS A 50 1.90 4.83 -0.96
CA CYS A 50 3.27 5.17 -0.57
C CYS A 50 4.09 3.91 -0.22
N ILE A 51 3.52 2.96 0.53
CA ILE A 51 4.16 1.70 0.90
C ILE A 51 4.44 0.84 -0.33
N LEU A 52 3.46 0.67 -1.23
CA LEU A 52 3.64 -0.12 -2.46
C LEU A 52 4.77 0.43 -3.34
N LEU A 53 4.90 1.75 -3.42
CA LEU A 53 5.92 2.42 -4.23
C LEU A 53 7.30 2.45 -3.56
N ALA A 54 7.39 2.14 -2.26
CA ALA A 54 8.62 2.25 -1.48
C ALA A 54 9.74 1.33 -1.97
N GLY A 55 9.42 0.11 -2.46
CA GLY A 55 10.43 -0.81 -3.00
C GLY A 55 11.16 -0.21 -4.19
N ARG A 56 10.41 0.29 -5.19
CA ARG A 56 10.96 0.98 -6.35
C ARG A 56 11.72 2.25 -5.98
N ALA A 57 11.19 3.03 -5.01
CA ALA A 57 11.87 4.23 -4.52
C ALA A 57 13.23 3.89 -3.87
N ALA A 58 13.29 2.80 -3.12
CA ALA A 58 14.53 2.32 -2.51
C ALA A 58 15.55 1.88 -3.56
N GLU A 59 15.16 1.14 -4.59
CA GLU A 59 16.04 0.76 -5.70
C GLU A 59 16.64 2.00 -6.37
N GLU A 60 15.83 2.98 -6.73
CA GLU A 60 16.30 4.22 -7.36
C GLU A 60 17.28 5.00 -6.48
N ILE A 61 16.99 5.12 -5.16
CA ILE A 61 17.85 5.86 -4.22
C ILE A 61 19.18 5.14 -3.97
N VAL A 62 19.17 3.80 -3.89
CA VAL A 62 20.35 3.02 -3.49
C VAL A 62 21.22 2.66 -4.69
N PHE A 63 20.60 2.24 -5.79
CA PHE A 63 21.32 1.71 -6.96
C PHE A 63 21.36 2.68 -8.15
N GLY A 64 20.52 3.74 -8.13
CA GLY A 64 20.35 4.62 -9.29
C GLY A 64 19.66 3.96 -10.47
N GLU A 65 19.20 2.73 -10.32
CA GLU A 65 18.53 1.94 -11.33
C GLU A 65 17.22 1.37 -10.80
N ILE A 66 16.34 0.98 -11.70
CA ILE A 66 15.03 0.41 -11.39
C ILE A 66 14.91 -0.94 -12.10
N THR A 67 14.34 -1.92 -11.40
CA THR A 67 14.18 -3.28 -11.92
C THR A 67 12.71 -3.63 -12.16
N SER A 68 12.47 -4.78 -12.77
CA SER A 68 11.14 -5.35 -12.94
C SER A 68 10.53 -5.91 -11.65
N GLY A 69 11.29 -5.96 -10.55
CA GLY A 69 10.86 -6.53 -9.27
C GLY A 69 9.63 -5.85 -8.66
N ALA A 70 9.44 -4.56 -8.95
CA ALA A 70 8.30 -3.79 -8.48
C ALA A 70 7.01 -3.95 -9.32
N SER A 71 6.98 -4.86 -10.31
CA SER A 71 5.86 -4.96 -11.27
C SER A 71 4.50 -5.20 -10.60
N ASP A 72 4.43 -6.11 -9.63
CA ASP A 72 3.19 -6.41 -8.90
C ASP A 72 2.72 -5.22 -8.05
N ASP A 73 3.65 -4.55 -7.37
CA ASP A 73 3.36 -3.36 -6.57
C ASP A 73 2.88 -2.18 -7.43
N LEU A 74 3.43 -2.02 -8.63
CA LEU A 74 2.97 -1.00 -9.59
C LEU A 74 1.56 -1.29 -10.10
N ASN A 75 1.23 -2.55 -10.38
CA ASN A 75 -0.11 -2.96 -10.78
C ASN A 75 -1.12 -2.70 -9.66
N LYS A 76 -0.79 -3.06 -8.42
CA LYS A 76 -1.61 -2.77 -7.24
C LYS A 76 -1.78 -1.27 -7.02
N THR A 77 -0.70 -0.50 -7.17
CA THR A 77 -0.73 0.97 -7.06
C THR A 77 -1.70 1.58 -8.04
N MET A 78 -1.64 1.18 -9.32
CA MET A 78 -2.57 1.65 -10.35
C MET A 78 -4.01 1.28 -10.02
N ALA A 79 -4.27 0.05 -9.57
CA ALA A 79 -5.60 -0.41 -9.20
C ALA A 79 -6.18 0.39 -8.02
N TYR A 80 -5.41 0.64 -6.96
CA TYR A 80 -5.86 1.45 -5.83
C TYR A 80 -6.07 2.91 -6.20
N ALA A 81 -5.16 3.54 -6.94
CA ALA A 81 -5.30 4.93 -7.36
C ALA A 81 -6.55 5.10 -8.25
N ARG A 82 -6.78 4.18 -9.20
CA ARG A 82 -7.98 4.16 -10.01
C ARG A 82 -9.26 4.00 -9.18
N LYS A 83 -9.26 3.07 -8.23
CA LYS A 83 -10.39 2.85 -7.32
C LYS A 83 -10.72 4.10 -6.51
N MET A 84 -9.71 4.80 -5.98
CA MET A 84 -9.89 6.06 -5.25
C MET A 84 -10.58 7.13 -6.09
N VAL A 85 -10.17 7.29 -7.35
CA VAL A 85 -10.66 8.34 -8.24
C VAL A 85 -12.03 7.99 -8.82
N VAL A 86 -12.21 6.75 -9.29
CA VAL A 86 -13.38 6.36 -10.09
C VAL A 86 -14.52 5.83 -9.24
N GLU A 87 -14.23 5.01 -8.22
CA GLU A 87 -15.25 4.29 -7.46
C GLU A 87 -15.59 4.96 -6.12
N LEU A 88 -14.55 5.46 -5.43
CA LEU A 88 -14.69 5.95 -4.05
C LEU A 88 -14.92 7.47 -3.96
N GLY A 89 -14.91 8.21 -5.08
CA GLY A 89 -15.15 9.66 -5.09
C GLY A 89 -14.12 10.44 -4.25
N MET A 90 -12.86 9.97 -4.19
CA MET A 90 -11.81 10.56 -3.35
C MET A 90 -10.92 11.56 -4.09
N SER A 91 -11.25 11.90 -5.35
CA SER A 91 -10.57 12.95 -6.11
C SER A 91 -11.03 14.33 -5.66
N GLU A 92 -10.10 15.26 -5.53
CA GLU A 92 -10.42 16.67 -5.21
C GLU A 92 -10.93 17.44 -6.42
N LYS A 93 -10.43 17.12 -7.63
CA LYS A 93 -10.86 17.79 -8.87
C LYS A 93 -12.23 17.30 -9.33
N LEU A 94 -12.52 16.01 -9.20
CA LEU A 94 -13.80 15.44 -9.64
C LEU A 94 -14.89 15.55 -8.57
N GLY A 95 -14.51 15.72 -7.30
CA GLY A 95 -15.45 15.74 -6.19
C GLY A 95 -15.99 14.36 -5.81
N PRO A 96 -17.05 14.31 -4.96
CA PRO A 96 -17.60 13.07 -4.42
C PRO A 96 -18.55 12.38 -5.41
N ILE A 97 -18.02 11.95 -6.55
CA ILE A 97 -18.76 11.23 -7.58
C ILE A 97 -18.19 9.83 -7.75
N ALA A 98 -19.07 8.85 -7.94
CA ALA A 98 -18.69 7.51 -8.39
C ALA A 98 -19.01 7.40 -9.88
N LEU A 99 -18.04 7.03 -10.67
CA LEU A 99 -18.17 6.86 -12.11
C LEU A 99 -18.41 5.38 -12.42
N PRO A 100 -19.24 5.06 -13.43
CA PRO A 100 -19.45 3.68 -13.80
C PRO A 100 -18.12 3.08 -14.30
N ASN A 101 -17.74 1.96 -13.71
CA ASN A 101 -16.64 1.16 -14.23
C ASN A 101 -17.05 0.59 -15.58
N GLY A 102 -16.25 0.85 -16.61
CA GLY A 102 -16.51 0.28 -17.94
C GLY A 102 -16.43 -1.26 -18.00
N ASP A 103 -16.19 -1.92 -16.88
CA ASP A 103 -16.08 -3.38 -16.71
C ASP A 103 -17.33 -4.01 -16.06
N ASP A 104 -18.30 -3.23 -15.56
CA ASP A 104 -19.52 -3.76 -14.92
C ASP A 104 -20.56 -4.28 -15.93
N GLY A 105 -20.18 -4.47 -17.17
CA GLY A 105 -21.00 -5.21 -18.13
C GLY A 105 -20.83 -6.71 -17.91
N GLU A 106 -21.80 -7.37 -17.26
CA GLU A 106 -22.00 -8.80 -17.44
C GLU A 106 -21.83 -9.12 -18.92
N VAL A 107 -20.83 -9.96 -19.24
CA VAL A 107 -20.60 -10.45 -20.61
C VAL A 107 -21.80 -11.34 -20.98
N PHE A 108 -22.89 -10.71 -21.38
CA PHE A 108 -23.98 -11.44 -22.03
C PHE A 108 -23.51 -11.78 -23.45
N LEU A 109 -23.19 -13.03 -23.67
CA LEU A 109 -22.85 -13.61 -24.99
C LEU A 109 -23.91 -13.18 -26.01
N GLY A 110 -23.62 -12.16 -26.83
CA GLY A 110 -24.47 -11.75 -27.94
C GLY A 110 -24.72 -10.24 -28.10
N ARG A 111 -24.14 -9.36 -27.28
CA ARG A 111 -24.28 -7.91 -27.45
C ARG A 111 -22.95 -7.25 -27.81
N ASP A 112 -22.99 -6.45 -28.85
CA ASP A 112 -21.94 -5.75 -29.54
C ASP A 112 -20.72 -5.32 -28.69
N LEU A 113 -19.54 -5.64 -29.24
CA LEU A 113 -18.18 -5.25 -28.85
C LEU A 113 -17.89 -3.72 -28.95
N SER A 114 -18.87 -2.86 -29.03
CA SER A 114 -18.66 -1.42 -28.89
C SER A 114 -18.65 -1.03 -27.43
N ARG A 115 -17.45 -1.02 -26.82
CA ARG A 115 -17.17 -0.34 -25.53
C ARG A 115 -17.55 1.13 -25.70
N HIS A 116 -18.79 1.48 -25.41
CA HIS A 116 -19.15 2.88 -25.27
C HIS A 116 -18.50 3.40 -23.99
N LYS A 117 -17.52 4.33 -24.16
CA LYS A 117 -17.07 5.14 -23.03
C LYS A 117 -18.29 5.81 -22.41
N THR A 118 -18.53 5.55 -21.15
CA THR A 118 -19.68 6.05 -20.39
C THR A 118 -19.55 7.53 -20.03
N TYR A 119 -18.41 8.16 -20.34
CA TYR A 119 -18.10 9.56 -20.03
C TYR A 119 -17.28 10.24 -21.15
N SER A 120 -17.28 11.58 -21.14
CA SER A 120 -16.59 12.38 -22.15
C SER A 120 -15.06 12.20 -22.17
N GLU A 121 -14.42 12.48 -23.31
CA GLU A 121 -12.96 12.46 -23.42
C GLU A 121 -12.27 13.43 -22.45
N GLU A 122 -12.89 14.56 -22.15
CA GLU A 122 -12.39 15.54 -21.19
C GLU A 122 -12.39 14.97 -19.78
N LEU A 123 -13.47 14.29 -19.37
CA LEU A 123 -13.55 13.63 -18.08
C LEU A 123 -12.55 12.46 -17.99
N ALA A 124 -12.38 11.68 -19.06
CA ALA A 124 -11.37 10.63 -19.13
C ALA A 124 -9.96 11.17 -18.86
N ARG A 125 -9.61 12.30 -19.50
CA ARG A 125 -8.31 12.97 -19.30
C ARG A 125 -8.13 13.42 -17.86
N THR A 126 -9.16 14.02 -17.25
CA THR A 126 -9.12 14.45 -15.85
C THR A 126 -8.92 13.28 -14.91
N ILE A 127 -9.58 12.14 -15.17
CA ILE A 127 -9.39 10.90 -14.40
C ILE A 127 -7.94 10.41 -14.48
N ASP A 128 -7.38 10.36 -15.69
CA ASP A 128 -6.00 9.93 -15.91
C ASP A 128 -4.99 10.86 -15.22
N GLU A 129 -5.21 12.17 -15.28
CA GLU A 129 -4.37 13.16 -14.58
C GLU A 129 -4.42 12.96 -13.06
N GLU A 130 -5.61 12.82 -12.47
CA GLU A 130 -5.77 12.57 -11.02
C GLU A 130 -5.09 11.29 -10.56
N ILE A 131 -5.24 10.20 -11.33
CA ILE A 131 -4.57 8.92 -11.03
C ILE A 131 -3.04 9.11 -11.06
N LEU A 132 -2.51 9.77 -12.09
CA LEU A 132 -1.08 10.02 -12.22
C LEU A 132 -0.56 10.92 -11.11
N ASP A 133 -1.31 11.94 -10.71
CA ASP A 133 -0.93 12.86 -9.63
C ASP A 133 -0.89 12.14 -8.27
N LEU A 134 -1.86 11.25 -7.97
CA LEU A 134 -1.85 10.40 -6.78
C LEU A 134 -0.61 9.50 -6.73
N ILE A 135 -0.27 8.87 -7.84
CA ILE A 135 0.89 7.97 -7.93
C ILE A 135 2.19 8.76 -7.78
N LYS A 136 2.35 9.88 -8.49
CA LYS A 136 3.56 10.72 -8.43
C LYS A 136 3.78 11.31 -7.05
N SER A 137 2.74 11.85 -6.41
CA SER A 137 2.83 12.41 -5.06
C SER A 137 3.15 11.35 -4.02
N SER A 138 2.54 10.16 -4.11
CA SER A 138 2.84 9.03 -3.22
C SER A 138 4.27 8.52 -3.41
N TYR A 139 4.78 8.50 -4.66
CA TYR A 139 6.15 8.13 -4.95
C TYR A 139 7.17 9.13 -4.41
N ALA A 140 6.91 10.44 -4.60
CA ALA A 140 7.74 11.50 -4.04
C ALA A 140 7.80 11.40 -2.50
N ARG A 141 6.65 11.17 -1.85
CA ARG A 141 6.57 10.97 -0.39
C ARG A 141 7.36 9.74 0.06
N ALA A 142 7.29 8.62 -0.66
CA ALA A 142 8.08 7.42 -0.35
C ALA A 142 9.58 7.71 -0.42
N LYS A 143 10.03 8.42 -1.46
CA LYS A 143 11.45 8.85 -1.60
C LYS A 143 11.87 9.77 -0.47
N GLU A 144 11.06 10.72 -0.08
CA GLU A 144 11.32 11.64 1.02
C GLU A 144 11.47 10.89 2.35
N ILE A 145 10.55 9.97 2.68
CA ILE A 145 10.62 9.15 3.89
C ILE A 145 11.92 8.34 3.93
N ILE A 146 12.27 7.65 2.84
CA ILE A 146 13.48 6.84 2.78
C ILE A 146 14.74 7.71 2.91
N SER A 147 14.80 8.84 2.20
CA SER A 147 15.95 9.75 2.21
C SER A 147 16.16 10.39 3.58
N SER A 148 15.07 10.82 4.24
CA SER A 148 15.11 11.44 5.55
C SER A 148 15.51 10.46 6.67
N HIS A 149 15.29 9.17 6.46
CA HIS A 149 15.61 8.10 7.42
C HIS A 149 16.69 7.17 6.91
N ARG A 150 17.62 7.68 6.10
CA ARG A 150 18.64 6.88 5.42
C ARG A 150 19.48 6.04 6.38
N VAL A 151 19.88 6.58 7.52
CA VAL A 151 20.70 5.86 8.52
C VAL A 151 19.94 4.65 9.08
N ALA A 152 18.64 4.82 9.40
CA ALA A 152 17.82 3.73 9.88
C ALA A 152 17.53 2.70 8.78
N PHE A 153 17.35 3.15 7.54
CA PHE A 153 17.21 2.28 6.37
C PHE A 153 18.43 1.38 6.19
N ASP A 154 19.65 1.97 6.16
CA ASP A 154 20.89 1.22 5.98
C ASP A 154 21.09 0.22 7.12
N LYS A 155 20.84 0.61 8.38
CA LYS A 155 20.91 -0.28 9.54
C LYS A 155 19.91 -1.45 9.46
N LEU A 156 18.68 -1.19 8.97
CA LEU A 156 17.70 -2.26 8.76
C LEU A 156 18.18 -3.25 7.69
N VAL A 157 18.79 -2.76 6.62
CA VAL A 157 19.36 -3.60 5.55
C VAL A 157 20.49 -4.48 6.11
N GLU A 158 21.44 -3.89 6.85
CA GLU A 158 22.56 -4.62 7.48
C GLU A 158 22.04 -5.71 8.43
N THR A 159 21.03 -5.38 9.25
CA THR A 159 20.41 -6.33 10.18
C THR A 159 19.74 -7.48 9.44
N LEU A 160 19.00 -7.19 8.35
CA LEU A 160 18.38 -8.20 7.52
C LEU A 160 19.38 -9.11 6.83
N LEU A 161 20.49 -8.57 6.34
CA LEU A 161 21.56 -9.36 5.73
C LEU A 161 22.23 -10.30 6.74
N ALA A 162 22.32 -9.88 8.01
CA ALA A 162 22.94 -10.67 9.07
C ALA A 162 22.00 -11.73 9.66
N LYS A 163 20.69 -11.43 9.79
CA LYS A 163 19.72 -12.28 10.52
C LYS A 163 18.67 -12.92 9.65
N GLU A 164 18.51 -12.45 8.41
CA GLU A 164 17.49 -12.87 7.43
C GLU A 164 16.03 -12.59 7.85
N VAL A 165 15.78 -12.42 9.14
CA VAL A 165 14.46 -12.10 9.73
C VAL A 165 14.64 -11.05 10.81
N VAL A 166 13.81 -10.00 10.79
CA VAL A 166 13.78 -8.94 11.81
C VAL A 166 12.34 -8.77 12.28
N ASP A 167 12.13 -8.79 13.59
CA ASP A 167 10.80 -8.65 14.21
C ASP A 167 10.42 -7.18 14.45
N ALA A 168 9.16 -6.96 14.87
CA ALA A 168 8.61 -5.63 15.12
C ALA A 168 9.41 -4.83 16.16
N LYS A 169 9.87 -5.49 17.23
CA LYS A 169 10.60 -4.82 18.30
C LYS A 169 11.94 -4.29 17.82
N GLU A 170 12.66 -5.12 17.08
CA GLU A 170 13.97 -4.76 16.55
C GLU A 170 13.84 -3.68 15.46
N ILE A 171 12.75 -3.74 14.64
CA ILE A 171 12.43 -2.68 13.68
C ILE A 171 12.22 -1.36 14.44
N ASP A 172 11.42 -1.36 15.51
CA ASP A 172 11.14 -0.16 16.31
C ASP A 172 12.41 0.41 16.97
N GLU A 173 13.29 -0.45 17.49
CA GLU A 173 14.57 -0.03 18.03
C GLU A 173 15.48 0.61 16.98
N ILE A 174 15.55 0.04 15.79
CA ILE A 174 16.32 0.59 14.66
C ILE A 174 15.80 1.97 14.25
N LEU A 175 14.47 2.14 14.25
CA LEU A 175 13.81 3.38 13.88
C LEU A 175 13.75 4.40 15.02
N GLY A 176 14.14 4.04 16.24
CA GLY A 176 14.02 4.88 17.43
C GLY A 176 12.56 5.16 17.82
N LEU A 177 11.64 4.27 17.47
CA LEU A 177 10.23 4.35 17.78
C LEU A 177 9.93 3.68 19.13
N LYS A 178 8.88 4.17 19.81
CA LYS A 178 8.36 3.45 20.97
C LYS A 178 7.69 2.15 20.48
N PRO A 179 7.92 1.00 21.16
CA PRO A 179 7.25 -0.25 20.83
C PRO A 179 5.73 -0.05 20.81
N VAL A 180 5.06 -0.56 19.78
CA VAL A 180 3.59 -0.65 19.80
C VAL A 180 3.20 -1.56 20.96
N ALA A 181 2.48 -1.02 21.94
CA ALA A 181 2.00 -1.80 23.08
C ALA A 181 1.17 -2.97 22.52
N LYS A 182 1.54 -4.19 22.90
CA LYS A 182 0.67 -5.34 22.70
C LYS A 182 -0.55 -5.12 23.59
N GLU A 183 -1.69 -4.75 23.05
CA GLU A 183 -2.93 -5.12 23.70
C GLU A 183 -3.00 -6.66 23.62
N ASP A 184 -2.91 -7.29 24.77
CA ASP A 184 -3.11 -8.73 24.92
C ASP A 184 -4.51 -9.06 24.44
N ALA A 185 -4.60 -9.54 23.20
CA ALA A 185 -5.78 -10.19 22.69
C ALA A 185 -5.90 -11.58 23.35
N SER A 186 -6.18 -11.59 24.66
CA SER A 186 -6.74 -12.76 25.32
C SER A 186 -8.19 -12.86 24.83
N PRO A 187 -8.61 -13.93 24.17
CA PRO A 187 -10.00 -14.11 23.82
C PRO A 187 -10.82 -14.17 25.12
N LYS A 188 -11.74 -13.22 25.32
CA LYS A 188 -12.76 -13.33 26.35
C LYS A 188 -13.52 -14.64 26.13
N PRO A 189 -13.68 -15.50 27.17
CA PRO A 189 -14.54 -16.66 27.04
C PRO A 189 -15.97 -16.20 26.73
N ALA A 190 -16.58 -16.83 25.73
CA ALA A 190 -17.99 -16.63 25.43
C ALA A 190 -18.83 -16.94 26.67
N GLU A 191 -19.51 -15.92 27.19
CA GLU A 191 -20.59 -16.13 28.16
C GLU A 191 -21.71 -16.92 27.47
N GLN A 192 -21.89 -18.15 27.91
CA GLN A 192 -23.05 -18.96 27.55
C GLN A 192 -24.28 -18.35 28.25
N GLU A 193 -25.20 -17.80 27.47
CA GLU A 193 -26.53 -17.47 27.96
C GLU A 193 -27.25 -18.75 28.36
N PRO A 194 -27.88 -18.81 29.57
CA PRO A 194 -28.70 -19.94 29.93
C PRO A 194 -30.04 -19.91 29.19
N VAL A 195 -30.48 -21.09 28.74
CA VAL A 195 -31.77 -21.45 28.12
C VAL A 195 -32.97 -21.08 28.96
#